data_aedabea7b238041100d78db95337bb55
#
_entry.id   aedabea7b238041100d78db95337bb55
#
_cell.length_a   1.000
_cell.length_b   1.000
_cell.length_c   1.000
_cell.angle_alpha   90.00
_cell.angle_beta   90.00
_cell.angle_gamma   90.00
#
_symmetry.space_group_name_H-M   'P 1'
#
loop_
_entity.id
_entity.type
_entity.pdbx_description
1 polymer ?
#
loop_
_entity_poly.entity_id
_entity_poly.type
_entity_poly.pdbx_seq_one_letter_code
_entity_poly.pdbx_strand_id
1 'polypeptide(L)'
;MLNYDEPVAKYWPEFGKHGKEKITVAQLMRHEAGLARFSKPIDVEWLTTENIKKNMMGKIIEDETPRKLPHGMTRAYHAFNKDLILNEIFRRVEPQGRTMGEYFHQEIKDKYKLQINIVNSPEDNAIT
;
A
#
# COMPACT_ATOMS: atom_id res chain seq x y z
N MET A 1 -3.29 -16.88 -2.39
CA MET A 1 -3.36 -16.35 -1.02
C MET A 1 -2.03 -15.72 -0.62
N LEU A 2 -2.06 -14.63 0.11
CA LEU A 2 -0.87 -13.89 0.50
C LEU A 2 -0.06 -14.65 1.57
N ASN A 3 1.24 -14.83 1.33
CA ASN A 3 2.15 -15.46 2.28
C ASN A 3 3.16 -14.41 2.76
N TYR A 4 3.22 -14.19 4.07
CA TYR A 4 4.09 -13.17 4.66
C TYR A 4 5.59 -13.44 4.47
N ASP A 5 5.99 -14.68 4.31
CA ASP A 5 7.39 -15.05 4.11
C ASP A 5 7.86 -14.89 2.66
N GLU A 6 6.95 -14.64 1.74
CA GLU A 6 7.28 -14.44 0.35
C GLU A 6 7.67 -12.99 0.06
N PRO A 7 8.55 -12.77 -0.95
CA PRO A 7 8.85 -11.41 -1.39
C PRO A 7 7.61 -10.71 -1.92
N VAL A 8 7.50 -9.41 -1.67
CA VAL A 8 6.45 -8.57 -2.26
C VAL A 8 6.45 -8.68 -3.78
N ALA A 9 7.63 -8.81 -4.39
CA ALA A 9 7.79 -8.93 -5.84
C ALA A 9 7.09 -10.16 -6.43
N LYS A 10 6.80 -11.18 -5.62
CA LYS A 10 6.02 -12.34 -6.07
C LYS A 10 4.60 -11.95 -6.48
N TYR A 11 4.00 -11.03 -5.75
CA TYR A 11 2.63 -10.55 -5.99
C TYR A 11 2.61 -9.27 -6.82
N TRP A 12 3.72 -8.56 -6.81
CA TRP A 12 3.90 -7.27 -7.47
C TRP A 12 5.29 -7.22 -8.10
N PRO A 13 5.47 -7.83 -9.29
CA PRO A 13 6.80 -7.94 -9.91
C PRO A 13 7.51 -6.60 -10.10
N GLU A 14 6.78 -5.56 -10.47
CA GLU A 14 7.35 -4.22 -10.70
C GLU A 14 7.90 -3.58 -9.42
N PHE A 15 7.46 -4.04 -8.26
CA PHE A 15 8.01 -3.59 -6.98
C PHE A 15 9.47 -4.00 -6.82
N GLY A 16 9.88 -5.10 -7.44
CA GLY A 16 11.21 -5.69 -7.29
C GLY A 16 12.33 -4.93 -7.98
N LYS A 17 12.23 -3.62 -8.12
CA LYS A 17 13.27 -2.76 -8.68
C LYS A 17 14.10 -2.10 -7.58
N HIS A 18 15.27 -1.60 -7.96
CA HIS A 18 16.11 -0.75 -7.10
C HIS A 18 16.46 -1.40 -5.75
N GLY A 19 16.73 -2.70 -5.78
CA GLY A 19 17.14 -3.42 -4.58
C GLY A 19 16.00 -3.91 -3.70
N LYS A 20 14.74 -3.88 -4.18
CA LYS A 20 13.57 -4.30 -3.41
C LYS A 20 13.14 -5.74 -3.68
N GLU A 21 13.84 -6.47 -4.52
CA GLU A 21 13.41 -7.80 -4.97
C GLU A 21 13.32 -8.84 -3.85
N LYS A 22 14.02 -8.65 -2.74
CA LYS A 22 14.03 -9.58 -1.61
C LYS A 22 13.19 -9.13 -0.42
N ILE A 23 12.58 -7.95 -0.48
CA ILE A 23 11.75 -7.45 0.62
C ILE A 23 10.51 -8.34 0.74
N THR A 24 10.33 -8.94 1.91
CA THR A 24 9.16 -9.80 2.18
C THR A 24 7.98 -8.98 2.69
N VAL A 25 6.79 -9.55 2.57
CA VAL A 25 5.58 -8.96 3.15
C VAL A 25 5.74 -8.79 4.66
N ALA A 26 6.34 -9.78 5.34
CA ALA A 26 6.58 -9.71 6.78
C ALA A 26 7.49 -8.54 7.17
N GLN A 27 8.55 -8.29 6.40
CA GLN A 27 9.44 -7.15 6.66
C GLN A 27 8.70 -5.82 6.52
N LEU A 28 7.85 -5.70 5.52
CA LEU A 28 7.01 -4.50 5.37
C LEU A 28 6.10 -4.31 6.59
N MET A 29 5.45 -5.39 7.04
CA MET A 29 4.57 -5.36 8.21
C MET A 29 5.29 -4.98 9.50
N ARG A 30 6.57 -5.35 9.61
CA ARG A 30 7.41 -5.01 10.78
C ARG A 30 8.12 -3.66 10.65
N HIS A 31 7.82 -2.87 9.62
CA HIS A 31 8.49 -1.59 9.34
C HIS A 31 9.99 -1.74 9.06
N GLU A 32 10.38 -2.82 8.38
CA GLU A 32 11.77 -3.16 8.10
C GLU A 32 12.13 -3.08 6.61
N ALA A 33 11.24 -2.52 5.79
CA ALA A 33 11.43 -2.50 4.34
C ALA A 33 12.35 -1.36 3.84
N GLY A 34 12.72 -0.42 4.71
CA GLY A 34 13.52 0.74 4.30
C GLY A 34 12.72 1.78 3.51
N LEU A 35 11.40 1.73 3.57
CA LEU A 35 10.51 2.59 2.79
C LEU A 35 9.67 3.53 3.69
N ALA A 36 10.24 3.92 4.83
CA ALA A 36 9.56 4.81 5.78
C ALA A 36 9.31 6.20 5.20
N ARG A 37 10.10 6.61 4.22
CA ARG A 37 9.95 7.89 3.53
C ARG A 37 10.14 7.69 2.03
N PHE A 38 9.32 8.37 1.25
CA PHE A 38 9.51 8.45 -0.20
C PHE A 38 10.36 9.68 -0.54
N SER A 39 11.17 9.55 -1.59
CA SER A 39 12.03 10.64 -2.04
C SER A 39 11.25 11.76 -2.72
N LYS A 40 10.03 11.47 -3.19
CA LYS A 40 9.16 12.46 -3.83
C LYS A 40 7.97 12.76 -2.91
N PRO A 41 7.51 14.03 -2.87
CA PRO A 41 6.29 14.35 -2.15
C PRO A 41 5.09 13.64 -2.78
N ILE A 42 4.13 13.26 -1.95
CA ILE A 42 2.91 12.59 -2.39
C ILE A 42 1.84 13.65 -2.64
N ASP A 43 1.27 13.62 -3.84
CA ASP A 43 0.09 14.43 -4.15
C ASP A 43 -1.16 13.70 -3.63
N VAL A 44 -1.96 14.41 -2.85
CA VAL A 44 -3.17 13.84 -2.25
C VAL A 44 -4.13 13.31 -3.32
N GLU A 45 -4.15 13.91 -4.49
CA GLU A 45 -5.00 13.46 -5.61
C GLU A 45 -4.64 12.04 -6.07
N TRP A 46 -3.40 11.60 -5.90
CA TRP A 46 -2.99 10.25 -6.28
C TRP A 46 -3.62 9.17 -5.39
N LEU A 47 -4.19 9.56 -4.25
CA LEU A 47 -4.76 8.63 -3.27
C LEU A 47 -6.24 8.35 -3.50
N THR A 48 -6.85 8.95 -4.53
CA THR A 48 -8.23 8.59 -4.90
C THR A 48 -8.25 7.16 -5.45
N THR A 49 -9.37 6.47 -5.27
CA THR A 49 -9.54 5.10 -5.77
C THR A 49 -9.24 5.01 -7.27
N GLU A 50 -9.74 5.97 -8.05
CA GLU A 50 -9.50 6.01 -9.49
C GLU A 50 -8.01 6.10 -9.82
N ASN A 51 -7.29 6.99 -9.17
CA ASN A 51 -5.87 7.20 -9.44
C ASN A 51 -5.02 6.06 -8.89
N ILE A 52 -5.40 5.44 -7.78
CA ILE A 52 -4.73 4.23 -7.29
C ILE A 52 -4.83 3.13 -8.34
N LYS A 53 -5.99 2.93 -8.94
CA LYS A 53 -6.18 1.93 -10.00
C LYS A 53 -5.41 2.24 -11.27
N LYS A 54 -5.08 3.51 -11.51
CA LYS A 54 -4.19 3.93 -12.61
C LYS A 54 -2.70 3.76 -12.28
N ASN A 55 -2.40 3.17 -11.14
CA ASN A 55 -1.04 2.93 -10.66
C ASN A 55 -0.23 4.21 -10.37
N MET A 56 -0.89 5.29 -10.03
CA MET A 56 -0.21 6.56 -9.73
C MET A 56 0.72 6.41 -8.51
N MET A 57 0.19 5.88 -7.39
CA MET A 57 1.00 5.59 -6.21
C MET A 57 1.91 4.39 -6.42
N GLY A 58 1.42 3.36 -7.09
CA GLY A 58 2.22 2.16 -7.36
C GLY A 58 3.51 2.49 -8.07
N LYS A 59 3.47 3.36 -9.07
CA LYS A 59 4.66 3.78 -9.80
C LYS A 59 5.69 4.49 -8.91
N ILE A 60 5.23 5.36 -8.02
CA ILE A 60 6.11 6.04 -7.06
C ILE A 60 6.83 5.01 -6.17
N ILE A 61 6.09 4.03 -5.69
CA ILE A 61 6.65 2.97 -4.84
C ILE A 61 7.61 2.08 -5.64
N GLU A 62 7.26 1.73 -6.86
CA GLU A 62 8.11 0.92 -7.74
C GLU A 62 9.46 1.59 -8.00
N ASP A 63 9.45 2.89 -8.19
CA ASP A 63 10.64 3.67 -8.49
C ASP A 63 11.48 4.03 -7.25
N GLU A 64 10.97 3.77 -6.05
CA GLU A 64 11.65 4.11 -4.81
C GLU A 64 12.78 3.14 -4.51
N THR A 65 13.87 3.67 -3.93
CA THR A 65 15.00 2.87 -3.44
C THR A 65 14.92 2.78 -1.92
N PRO A 66 15.03 1.57 -1.33
CA PRO A 66 14.99 1.45 0.13
C PRO A 66 16.21 2.12 0.76
N ARG A 67 15.99 2.78 1.88
CA ARG A 67 17.04 3.49 2.60
C ARG A 67 17.56 2.63 3.73
N LYS A 68 18.89 2.57 3.84
CA LYS A 68 19.55 1.97 5.00
C LYS A 68 19.46 2.92 6.18
N LEU A 69 19.14 2.38 7.33
CA LEU A 69 19.06 3.17 8.55
C LEU A 69 20.44 3.36 9.17
N PRO A 70 20.68 4.49 9.87
CA PRO A 70 21.94 4.73 10.55
C PRO A 70 22.23 3.65 11.61
N HIS A 71 23.52 3.38 11.85
CA HIS A 71 23.98 2.48 12.91
C HIS A 71 23.45 1.05 12.84
N GLY A 72 23.16 0.55 11.63
CA GLY A 72 22.71 -0.82 11.44
C GLY A 72 21.29 -1.10 11.91
N MET A 73 20.50 -0.08 12.21
CA MET A 73 19.09 -0.27 12.52
C MET A 73 18.35 -0.80 11.30
N THR A 74 17.45 -1.78 11.53
CA THR A 74 16.66 -2.39 10.45
C THR A 74 15.21 -1.96 10.46
N ARG A 75 14.79 -1.21 11.48
CA ARG A 75 13.38 -0.83 11.64
C ARG A 75 13.24 0.67 11.81
N ALA A 76 12.34 1.25 11.01
CA ALA A 76 11.86 2.63 11.16
C ALA A 76 10.37 2.66 10.87
N TYR A 77 9.60 3.36 11.70
CA TYR A 77 8.15 3.43 11.55
C TYR A 77 7.76 3.97 10.16
N HIS A 78 7.02 3.17 9.42
CA HIS A 78 6.59 3.48 8.06
C HIS A 78 5.24 4.22 8.04
N ALA A 79 4.94 5.00 9.01
CA ALA A 79 3.75 5.88 9.09
C ALA A 79 2.62 5.49 8.12
N PHE A 80 2.29 6.36 7.16
CA PHE A 80 1.30 6.06 6.13
C PHE A 80 1.83 5.16 5.01
N ASN A 81 3.15 5.07 4.85
CA ASN A 81 3.75 4.38 3.70
C ASN A 81 3.45 2.89 3.71
N LYS A 82 3.45 2.27 4.89
CA LYS A 82 3.09 0.86 5.00
C LYS A 82 1.68 0.61 4.46
N ASP A 83 0.74 1.45 4.84
CA ASP A 83 -0.65 1.27 4.41
C ASP A 83 -0.84 1.53 2.92
N LEU A 84 -0.12 2.51 2.37
CA LEU A 84 -0.13 2.77 0.93
C LEU A 84 0.41 1.58 0.16
N ILE A 85 1.52 1.01 0.61
CA ILE A 85 2.13 -0.16 -0.02
C ILE A 85 1.22 -1.39 0.12
N LEU A 86 0.64 -1.60 1.30
CA LEU A 86 -0.29 -2.72 1.53
C LEU A 86 -1.52 -2.64 0.64
N ASN A 87 -2.06 -1.45 0.42
CA ASN A 87 -3.19 -1.26 -0.48
C ASN A 87 -2.82 -1.66 -1.91
N GLU A 88 -1.60 -1.34 -2.35
CA GLU A 88 -1.11 -1.74 -3.67
C GLU A 88 -0.95 -3.25 -3.80
N ILE A 89 -0.45 -3.92 -2.75
CA ILE A 89 -0.36 -5.38 -2.71
C ILE A 89 -1.76 -5.99 -2.72
N PHE A 90 -2.65 -5.47 -1.89
CA PHE A 90 -4.01 -5.97 -1.75
C PHE A 90 -4.76 -5.98 -3.08
N ARG A 91 -4.75 -4.87 -3.82
CA ARG A 91 -5.48 -4.79 -5.09
C ARG A 91 -4.91 -5.72 -6.18
N ARG A 92 -3.67 -6.18 -6.03
CA ARG A 92 -3.05 -7.12 -6.97
C ARG A 92 -3.37 -8.57 -6.63
N VAL A 93 -3.61 -8.90 -5.37
CA VAL A 93 -3.97 -10.26 -4.94
C VAL A 93 -5.48 -10.43 -4.82
N GLU A 94 -6.24 -9.36 -4.69
CA GLU A 94 -7.69 -9.40 -4.61
C GLU A 94 -8.27 -9.81 -5.98
N PRO A 95 -9.17 -10.81 -6.04
CA PRO A 95 -9.62 -11.37 -7.33
C PRO A 95 -10.25 -10.37 -8.30
N GLN A 96 -10.89 -9.32 -7.78
CA GLN A 96 -11.53 -8.29 -8.62
C GLN A 96 -10.66 -7.04 -8.79
N GLY A 97 -9.44 -7.04 -8.25
CA GLY A 97 -8.53 -5.89 -8.33
C GLY A 97 -8.99 -4.68 -7.53
N ARG A 98 -9.84 -4.89 -6.52
CA ARG A 98 -10.37 -3.79 -5.69
C ARG A 98 -9.33 -3.28 -4.71
N THR A 99 -9.39 -1.99 -4.40
CA THR A 99 -8.63 -1.43 -3.28
C THR A 99 -9.22 -1.91 -1.95
N MET A 100 -8.45 -1.75 -0.87
CA MET A 100 -8.98 -2.07 0.48
C MET A 100 -10.25 -1.30 0.78
N GLY A 101 -10.32 -0.01 0.40
CA GLY A 101 -11.50 0.81 0.62
C GLY A 101 -12.71 0.28 -0.13
N GLU A 102 -12.54 -0.10 -1.40
CA GLU A 102 -13.63 -0.67 -2.20
C GLU A 102 -14.12 -2.00 -1.61
N TYR A 103 -13.18 -2.88 -1.25
CA TYR A 103 -13.51 -4.16 -0.64
C TYR A 103 -14.27 -3.96 0.67
N PHE A 104 -13.76 -3.08 1.54
CA PHE A 104 -14.40 -2.78 2.81
C PHE A 104 -15.81 -2.24 2.61
N HIS A 105 -15.97 -1.28 1.69
CA HIS A 105 -17.26 -0.67 1.43
C HIS A 105 -18.28 -1.68 0.90
N GLN A 106 -17.88 -2.52 -0.07
CA GLN A 106 -18.78 -3.46 -0.74
C GLN A 106 -19.08 -4.70 0.08
N GLU A 107 -18.06 -5.26 0.78
CA GLU A 107 -18.18 -6.55 1.43
C GLU A 107 -18.42 -6.47 2.94
N ILE A 108 -18.08 -5.37 3.57
CA ILE A 108 -18.14 -5.23 5.02
C ILE A 108 -19.06 -4.10 5.44
N LYS A 109 -18.78 -2.87 4.98
CA LYS A 109 -19.52 -1.68 5.40
C LYS A 109 -20.99 -1.76 5.04
N ASP A 110 -21.31 -2.05 3.79
CA ASP A 110 -22.70 -2.15 3.34
C ASP A 110 -23.42 -3.33 3.97
N LYS A 111 -22.73 -4.48 4.04
CA LYS A 111 -23.30 -5.70 4.60
C LYS A 111 -23.66 -5.55 6.09
N TYR A 112 -22.83 -4.86 6.86
CA TYR A 112 -23.03 -4.67 8.30
C TYR A 112 -23.50 -3.26 8.66
N LYS A 113 -23.77 -2.40 7.68
CA LYS A 113 -24.25 -1.03 7.86
C LYS A 113 -23.35 -0.20 8.76
N LEU A 114 -22.03 -0.35 8.57
CA LEU A 114 -21.04 0.39 9.34
C LEU A 114 -20.89 1.82 8.84
N GLN A 115 -20.47 2.73 9.74
CA GLN A 115 -20.22 4.13 9.40
C GLN A 115 -18.73 4.49 9.49
N ILE A 116 -17.87 3.53 9.15
CA ILE A 116 -16.42 3.68 9.16
C ILE A 116 -15.93 3.69 7.71
N ASN A 117 -14.93 4.53 7.41
CA ASN A 117 -14.33 4.61 6.07
C ASN A 117 -12.83 4.32 6.15
N ILE A 118 -12.32 3.49 5.24
CA ILE A 118 -10.89 3.25 5.10
C ILE A 118 -10.29 4.29 4.16
N VAL A 119 -10.91 4.46 2.99
CA VAL A 119 -10.55 5.50 2.01
C VAL A 119 -11.85 6.18 1.61
N ASN A 120 -11.88 7.49 1.73
CA ASN A 120 -13.07 8.24 1.40
C ASN A 120 -13.33 8.25 -0.11
N SER A 121 -14.53 7.83 -0.50
CA SER A 121 -15.04 8.10 -1.83
C SER A 121 -15.59 9.52 -1.89
N PRO A 122 -15.88 10.07 -3.09
CA PRO A 122 -16.57 11.36 -3.17
C PRO A 122 -17.89 11.41 -2.41
N GLU A 123 -18.60 10.28 -2.36
CA GLU A 123 -19.86 10.18 -1.62
C GLU A 123 -19.62 10.22 -0.10
N ASP A 124 -18.55 9.60 0.38
CA ASP A 124 -18.20 9.64 1.79
C ASP A 124 -17.84 11.06 2.24
N ASN A 125 -17.16 11.82 1.39
CA ASN A 125 -16.82 13.21 1.67
C ASN A 125 -18.05 14.12 1.77
N ALA A 126 -19.16 13.77 1.12
CA ALA A 126 -20.40 14.53 1.17
C ALA A 126 -21.15 14.34 2.49
N ILE A 127 -20.79 13.33 3.29
CA ILE A 127 -21.46 12.99 4.55
C ILE A 127 -20.82 13.71 5.74
N THR A 128 -19.61 14.20 5.60
CA THR A 128 -18.95 15.02 6.63
C THR A 128 -19.37 16.49 6.59
#